data_7cfbb4c2ae508b02a80d1bb8e5511b12
#
_entry.id   7cfbb4c2ae508b02a80d1bb8e5511b12
#
_cell.length_a   1.000
_cell.length_b   1.000
_cell.length_c   1.000
_cell.angle_alpha   90.00
_cell.angle_beta   90.00
_cell.angle_gamma   90.00
#
_symmetry.space_group_name_H-M   'P 1'
#
loop_
_entity.id
_entity.type
_entity.pdbx_description
1 polymer ?
#
loop_
_entity_poly.entity_id
_entity_poly.type
_entity_poly.pdbx_seq_one_letter_code
_entity_poly.pdbx_strand_id
1 'polypeptide(L)'
;MLEERFSAGGFSARLCRCNTAVVGTGTAGYNAADPLWQLGQRDILIVTENRLAGTSRNTGSDKQTYYKLTLSGPEGDSVREMAETLFSGQCVDGDIALCEAALSAQSFLKLVELGVPFPRNRYGEYIGYKTDHDPRRRATSVGPYTSRQMTECLEQAVQAKGIPMLDHLQVIRILS
;
A
#
# COMPACT_ATOMS: atom_id res chain seq x y z
N MET A 1 7.70 7.68 20.68
CA MET A 1 7.64 9.12 20.29
C MET A 1 7.79 9.98 21.53
N LEU A 2 8.72 10.95 21.53
CA LEU A 2 8.86 12.00 22.55
C LEU A 2 8.27 13.30 21.99
N GLU A 3 7.50 14.02 22.80
CA GLU A 3 6.89 15.29 22.42
C GLU A 3 7.36 16.39 23.38
N GLU A 4 7.90 17.46 22.83
CA GLU A 4 8.38 18.64 23.56
C GLU A 4 7.77 19.91 22.95
N ARG A 5 7.53 20.92 23.79
CA ARG A 5 7.17 22.25 23.30
C ARG A 5 8.39 23.14 23.28
N PHE A 6 8.58 23.82 22.19
CA PHE A 6 9.67 24.76 21.98
C PHE A 6 9.11 26.16 21.67
N SER A 7 9.63 27.17 22.33
CA SER A 7 9.24 28.54 22.07
C SER A 7 10.48 29.40 21.81
N ALA A 8 10.50 30.07 20.66
CA ALA A 8 11.56 30.99 20.29
C ALA A 8 11.00 32.14 19.43
N GLY A 9 11.44 33.38 19.66
CA GLY A 9 11.09 34.52 18.85
C GLY A 9 9.60 34.82 18.71
N GLY A 10 8.78 34.50 19.74
CA GLY A 10 7.33 34.69 19.72
C GLY A 10 6.55 33.56 19.05
N PHE A 11 7.22 32.54 18.54
CA PHE A 11 6.61 31.34 17.97
C PHE A 11 6.63 30.20 18.99
N SER A 12 5.56 29.42 19.04
CA SER A 12 5.50 28.16 19.77
C SER A 12 5.43 27.00 18.77
N ALA A 13 6.34 26.07 18.90
CA ALA A 13 6.40 24.87 18.09
C ALA A 13 6.31 23.62 18.95
N ARG A 14 5.77 22.57 18.38
CA ARG A 14 5.75 21.22 18.94
C ARG A 14 6.83 20.39 18.24
N LEU A 15 7.76 19.87 19.02
CA LEU A 15 8.81 18.98 18.54
C LEU A 15 8.43 17.53 18.85
N CYS A 16 8.23 16.73 17.81
CA CYS A 16 8.00 15.31 17.94
C CYS A 16 9.26 14.56 17.49
N ARG A 17 9.83 13.73 18.35
CA ARG A 17 10.98 12.90 18.02
C ARG A 17 10.55 11.46 17.84
N CYS A 18 10.93 10.86 16.73
CA CYS A 18 10.72 9.45 16.44
C CYS A 18 11.90 8.90 15.62
N ASN A 19 12.04 7.59 15.60
CA ASN A 19 13.03 6.94 14.73
C ASN A 19 12.62 7.00 13.26
N THR A 20 11.35 6.72 12.98
CA THR A 20 10.84 6.64 11.61
C THR A 20 9.57 7.46 11.47
N ALA A 21 9.60 8.46 10.61
CA ALA A 21 8.41 9.20 10.20
C ALA A 21 7.90 8.69 8.84
N VAL A 22 6.63 8.30 8.79
CA VAL A 22 5.93 7.93 7.56
C VAL A 22 5.00 9.07 7.18
N VAL A 23 5.16 9.61 5.97
CA VAL A 23 4.34 10.72 5.48
C VAL A 23 3.22 10.20 4.60
N GLY A 24 1.98 10.46 5.02
CA GLY A 24 0.77 10.09 4.30
C GLY A 24 0.10 8.82 4.80
N THR A 25 -1.22 8.77 4.62
CA THR A 25 -2.13 7.69 5.02
C THR A 25 -2.83 7.04 3.82
N GLY A 26 -2.18 7.02 2.69
CA GLY A 26 -2.56 6.18 1.56
C GLY A 26 -2.09 4.74 1.75
N THR A 27 -2.40 3.88 0.79
CA THR A 27 -1.99 2.47 0.79
C THR A 27 -0.48 2.31 1.01
N ALA A 28 0.34 3.13 0.36
CA ALA A 28 1.80 3.07 0.49
C ALA A 28 2.28 3.40 1.91
N GLY A 29 1.74 4.46 2.53
CA GLY A 29 2.12 4.87 3.89
C GLY A 29 1.77 3.80 4.94
N TYR A 30 0.55 3.30 4.91
CA TYR A 30 0.15 2.22 5.80
C TYR A 30 0.92 0.93 5.54
N ASN A 31 1.16 0.60 4.25
CA ASN A 31 1.95 -0.58 3.91
C ASN A 31 3.44 -0.44 4.25
N ALA A 32 3.98 0.76 4.42
CA ALA A 32 5.31 0.98 4.96
C ALA A 32 5.34 0.80 6.49
N ALA A 33 4.39 1.42 7.21
CA ALA A 33 4.35 1.40 8.67
C ALA A 33 4.12 -0.01 9.25
N ASP A 34 3.24 -0.79 8.63
CA ASP A 34 2.86 -2.12 9.12
C ASP A 34 4.04 -3.12 9.13
N PRO A 35 4.79 -3.35 8.05
CA PRO A 35 5.96 -4.23 8.05
C PRO A 35 7.11 -3.72 8.93
N LEU A 36 7.33 -2.40 8.99
CA LEU A 36 8.35 -1.84 9.87
C LEU A 36 8.07 -2.27 11.32
N TRP A 37 6.82 -2.17 11.75
CA TRP A 37 6.43 -2.62 13.09
C TRP A 37 6.63 -4.13 13.27
N GLN A 38 6.31 -4.95 12.27
CA GLN A 38 6.52 -6.40 12.31
C GLN A 38 8.01 -6.76 12.40
N LEU A 39 8.88 -5.98 11.75
CA LEU A 39 10.33 -6.14 11.80
C LEU A 39 10.98 -5.62 13.10
N GLY A 40 10.16 -5.17 14.06
CA GLY A 40 10.66 -4.74 15.37
C GLY A 40 10.83 -3.23 15.56
N GLN A 41 10.63 -2.41 14.52
CA GLN A 41 10.62 -0.96 14.67
C GLN A 41 9.36 -0.53 15.43
N ARG A 42 9.53 -0.02 16.67
CA ARG A 42 8.41 0.38 17.53
C ARG A 42 8.22 1.89 17.61
N ASP A 43 9.23 2.66 17.25
CA ASP A 43 9.18 4.12 17.30
C ASP A 43 8.89 4.69 15.90
N ILE A 44 7.66 4.49 15.46
CA ILE A 44 7.12 4.93 14.18
C ILE A 44 6.08 6.02 14.45
N LEU A 45 6.08 7.06 13.63
CA LEU A 45 5.08 8.12 13.62
C LEU A 45 4.55 8.30 12.20
N ILE A 46 3.24 8.26 12.03
CA ILE A 46 2.60 8.63 10.77
C ILE A 46 2.14 10.08 10.83
N VAL A 47 2.44 10.86 9.80
CA VAL A 47 2.02 12.26 9.67
C VAL A 47 1.21 12.43 8.40
N THR A 48 0.04 13.04 8.49
CA THR A 48 -0.85 13.23 7.33
C THR A 48 -1.60 14.54 7.40
N GLU A 49 -1.88 15.11 6.24
CA GLU A 49 -2.72 16.30 6.14
C GLU A 49 -4.19 15.99 6.44
N ASN A 50 -4.66 14.85 5.98
CA ASN A 50 -6.00 14.38 6.29
C ASN A 50 -6.07 12.85 6.13
N ARG A 51 -6.35 12.17 7.22
CA ARG A 51 -6.42 10.70 7.28
C ARG A 51 -7.46 10.10 6.34
N LEU A 52 -8.56 10.81 6.09
CA LEU A 52 -9.66 10.35 5.27
C LEU A 52 -9.57 10.82 3.80
N ALA A 53 -8.64 11.72 3.49
CA ALA A 53 -8.35 12.13 2.12
C ALA A 53 -7.40 11.14 1.43
N GLY A 54 -6.95 11.50 0.27
CA GLY A 54 -6.00 10.72 -0.53
C GLY A 54 -6.68 9.82 -1.56
N THR A 55 -5.95 9.61 -2.64
CA THR A 55 -6.41 8.90 -3.82
C THR A 55 -6.75 7.45 -3.52
N SER A 56 -5.91 6.75 -2.75
CA SER A 56 -6.14 5.32 -2.44
C SER A 56 -7.48 5.05 -1.75
N ARG A 57 -7.97 5.98 -0.94
CA ARG A 57 -9.26 5.85 -0.23
C ARG A 57 -10.44 6.34 -1.05
N ASN A 58 -10.26 7.39 -1.84
CA ASN A 58 -11.36 8.16 -2.43
C ASN A 58 -11.54 7.96 -3.93
N THR A 59 -10.73 7.10 -4.56
CA THR A 59 -10.97 6.68 -5.94
C THR A 59 -11.84 5.44 -5.99
N GLY A 60 -12.67 5.37 -7.03
CA GLY A 60 -13.47 4.22 -7.37
C GLY A 60 -13.70 4.16 -8.87
N SER A 61 -13.73 2.96 -9.43
CA SER A 61 -14.01 2.73 -10.84
C SER A 61 -14.43 1.28 -11.04
N ASP A 62 -15.30 1.03 -11.96
CA ASP A 62 -15.65 -0.31 -12.45
C ASP A 62 -14.45 -1.09 -13.04
N LYS A 63 -13.41 -0.34 -13.43
CA LYS A 63 -12.15 -0.88 -13.96
C LYS A 63 -11.05 -1.01 -12.93
N GLN A 64 -11.35 -0.77 -11.65
CA GLN A 64 -10.33 -0.84 -10.61
C GLN A 64 -9.83 -2.28 -10.42
N THR A 65 -8.52 -2.46 -10.53
CA THR A 65 -7.85 -3.76 -10.60
C THR A 65 -6.66 -3.78 -9.65
N TYR A 66 -6.50 -4.89 -8.92
CA TYR A 66 -5.25 -5.28 -8.31
C TYR A 66 -4.51 -6.22 -9.26
N TYR A 67 -3.26 -5.92 -9.57
CA TYR A 67 -2.46 -6.64 -10.55
C TYR A 67 -1.32 -7.42 -9.86
N LYS A 68 -1.22 -8.71 -10.14
CA LYS A 68 -0.25 -9.61 -9.52
C LYS A 68 0.01 -10.83 -10.38
N LEU A 69 1.06 -11.58 -10.09
CA LEU A 69 1.29 -12.90 -10.70
C LEU A 69 0.03 -13.77 -10.62
N THR A 70 -0.20 -14.55 -11.64
CA THR A 70 -1.27 -15.54 -11.68
C THR A 70 -1.02 -16.61 -10.61
N LEU A 71 -1.98 -16.79 -9.68
CA LEU A 71 -1.86 -17.75 -8.58
C LEU A 71 -2.65 -19.03 -8.81
N SER A 72 -3.50 -19.07 -9.85
CA SER A 72 -4.35 -20.21 -10.15
C SER A 72 -4.69 -20.26 -11.63
N GLY A 73 -5.11 -21.43 -12.10
CA GLY A 73 -5.49 -21.69 -13.48
C GLY A 73 -4.46 -22.53 -14.24
N PRO A 74 -4.79 -22.92 -15.47
CA PRO A 74 -3.98 -23.87 -16.26
C PRO A 74 -2.72 -23.23 -16.86
N GLU A 75 -2.64 -21.90 -16.89
CA GLU A 75 -1.53 -21.17 -17.52
C GLU A 75 -0.51 -20.78 -16.46
N GLY A 76 0.75 -21.21 -16.64
CA GLY A 76 1.87 -20.76 -15.81
C GLY A 76 2.16 -19.27 -15.98
N ASP A 77 2.79 -18.68 -14.98
CA ASP A 77 3.25 -17.29 -15.00
C ASP A 77 4.63 -17.20 -14.36
N SER A 78 5.37 -16.14 -14.63
CA SER A 78 6.68 -15.93 -14.05
C SER A 78 6.95 -14.46 -13.75
N VAL A 79 7.81 -14.22 -12.77
CA VAL A 79 8.29 -12.88 -12.40
C VAL A 79 8.85 -12.14 -13.62
N ARG A 80 9.67 -12.83 -14.40
CA ARG A 80 10.28 -12.25 -15.60
C ARG A 80 9.24 -11.85 -16.63
N GLU A 81 8.30 -12.74 -16.95
CA GLU A 81 7.24 -12.45 -17.93
C GLU A 81 6.33 -11.29 -17.48
N MET A 82 6.02 -11.21 -16.19
CA MET A 82 5.25 -10.09 -15.65
C MET A 82 6.04 -8.78 -15.73
N ALA A 83 7.33 -8.80 -15.38
CA ALA A 83 8.18 -7.61 -15.48
C ALA A 83 8.33 -7.15 -16.94
N GLU A 84 8.53 -8.06 -17.88
CA GLU A 84 8.59 -7.75 -19.32
C GLU A 84 7.25 -7.17 -19.82
N THR A 85 6.12 -7.68 -19.34
CA THR A 85 4.79 -7.13 -19.68
C THR A 85 4.64 -5.69 -19.19
N LEU A 86 5.02 -5.41 -17.94
CA LEU A 86 5.00 -4.05 -17.36
C LEU A 86 5.95 -3.11 -18.12
N PHE A 87 7.17 -3.56 -18.39
CA PHE A 87 8.18 -2.77 -19.08
C PHE A 87 7.83 -2.47 -20.54
N SER A 88 7.13 -3.38 -21.22
CA SER A 88 6.70 -3.18 -22.60
C SER A 88 5.74 -2.00 -22.78
N GLY A 89 5.06 -1.56 -21.73
CA GLY A 89 4.25 -0.36 -21.68
C GLY A 89 5.04 0.96 -21.76
N GLN A 90 6.39 0.91 -21.66
CA GLN A 90 7.32 2.04 -21.78
C GLN A 90 7.11 3.18 -20.77
N CYS A 91 6.37 2.94 -19.68
CA CYS A 91 6.05 3.94 -18.67
C CYS A 91 6.58 3.56 -17.28
N VAL A 92 7.45 2.56 -17.18
CA VAL A 92 7.98 2.05 -15.92
C VAL A 92 9.49 1.75 -16.06
N ASP A 93 10.23 1.98 -14.98
CA ASP A 93 11.61 1.55 -14.87
C ASP A 93 11.69 0.01 -14.78
N GLY A 94 12.66 -0.60 -15.47
CA GLY A 94 12.78 -2.05 -15.58
C GLY A 94 13.10 -2.74 -14.25
N ASP A 95 13.94 -2.14 -13.41
CA ASP A 95 14.28 -2.68 -12.10
C ASP A 95 13.08 -2.60 -11.15
N ILE A 96 12.31 -1.52 -11.21
CA ILE A 96 11.06 -1.36 -10.45
C ILE A 96 10.03 -2.39 -10.93
N ALA A 97 9.86 -2.59 -12.24
CA ALA A 97 8.96 -3.60 -12.79
C ALA A 97 9.32 -5.01 -12.30
N LEU A 98 10.61 -5.32 -12.23
CA LEU A 98 11.09 -6.61 -11.73
C LEU A 98 10.79 -6.79 -10.22
N CYS A 99 11.04 -5.75 -9.42
CA CYS A 99 10.71 -5.74 -7.99
C CYS A 99 9.20 -5.89 -7.74
N GLU A 100 8.38 -5.16 -8.47
CA GLU A 100 6.92 -5.28 -8.40
C GLU A 100 6.45 -6.70 -8.73
N ALA A 101 6.92 -7.26 -9.83
CA ALA A 101 6.57 -8.60 -10.23
C ALA A 101 6.99 -9.64 -9.17
N ALA A 102 8.22 -9.54 -8.66
CA ALA A 102 8.77 -10.47 -7.68
C ALA A 102 7.99 -10.48 -6.36
N LEU A 103 7.52 -9.30 -5.91
CA LEU A 103 6.82 -9.14 -4.64
C LEU A 103 5.30 -9.18 -4.76
N SER A 104 4.75 -9.24 -5.97
CA SER A 104 3.31 -9.08 -6.23
C SER A 104 2.44 -10.12 -5.53
N ALA A 105 2.86 -11.39 -5.55
CA ALA A 105 2.13 -12.48 -4.90
C ALA A 105 2.14 -12.35 -3.37
N GLN A 106 3.30 -12.02 -2.79
CA GLN A 106 3.44 -11.81 -1.36
C GLN A 106 2.60 -10.62 -0.88
N SER A 107 2.64 -9.51 -1.60
CA SER A 107 1.84 -8.31 -1.29
C SER A 107 0.35 -8.59 -1.37
N PHE A 108 -0.09 -9.38 -2.35
CA PHE A 108 -1.47 -9.82 -2.47
C PHE A 108 -1.92 -10.66 -1.28
N LEU A 109 -1.15 -11.69 -0.92
CA LEU A 109 -1.48 -12.58 0.19
C LEU A 109 -1.51 -11.82 1.53
N LYS A 110 -0.61 -10.86 1.72
CA LYS A 110 -0.68 -9.96 2.87
C LYS A 110 -2.02 -9.21 2.95
N LEU A 111 -2.50 -8.66 1.85
CA LEU A 111 -3.80 -7.97 1.83
C LEU A 111 -4.96 -8.93 2.14
N VAL A 112 -4.87 -10.17 1.66
CA VAL A 112 -5.83 -11.23 2.01
C VAL A 112 -5.82 -11.52 3.51
N GLU A 113 -4.65 -11.65 4.12
CA GLU A 113 -4.48 -11.87 5.56
C GLU A 113 -5.03 -10.71 6.39
N LEU A 114 -4.94 -9.49 5.87
CA LEU A 114 -5.53 -8.29 6.47
C LEU A 114 -7.05 -8.19 6.29
N GLY A 115 -7.66 -9.11 5.55
CA GLY A 115 -9.12 -9.21 5.41
C GLY A 115 -9.69 -8.60 4.13
N VAL A 116 -8.88 -8.24 3.15
CA VAL A 116 -9.41 -7.78 1.85
C VAL A 116 -10.10 -8.97 1.15
N PRO A 117 -11.41 -8.88 0.82
CA PRO A 117 -12.21 -10.02 0.39
C PRO A 117 -12.07 -10.29 -1.10
N PHE A 118 -10.86 -10.57 -1.58
CA PHE A 118 -10.64 -10.94 -2.97
C PHE A 118 -11.40 -12.23 -3.33
N PRO A 119 -11.95 -12.32 -4.54
CA PRO A 119 -12.80 -13.42 -4.95
C PRO A 119 -12.02 -14.74 -5.04
N ARG A 120 -12.68 -15.81 -4.62
CA ARG A 120 -12.22 -17.19 -4.74
C ARG A 120 -13.24 -18.02 -5.52
N ASN A 121 -12.75 -19.04 -6.20
CA ASN A 121 -13.63 -20.05 -6.79
C ASN A 121 -14.11 -21.05 -5.72
N ARG A 122 -14.92 -22.03 -6.15
CA ARG A 122 -15.46 -23.09 -5.26
C ARG A 122 -14.39 -23.98 -4.62
N TYR A 123 -13.17 -23.95 -5.11
CA TYR A 123 -12.04 -24.71 -4.58
C TYR A 123 -11.12 -23.87 -3.67
N GLY A 124 -11.47 -22.60 -3.42
CA GLY A 124 -10.70 -21.68 -2.60
C GLY A 124 -9.55 -20.98 -3.32
N GLU A 125 -9.40 -21.16 -4.62
CA GLU A 125 -8.35 -20.54 -5.41
C GLU A 125 -8.68 -19.06 -5.73
N TYR A 126 -7.67 -18.20 -5.69
CA TYR A 126 -7.79 -16.80 -6.10
C TYR A 126 -7.76 -16.69 -7.61
N ILE A 127 -8.93 -16.54 -8.19
CA ILE A 127 -9.09 -16.40 -9.64
C ILE A 127 -8.74 -14.99 -10.12
N GLY A 128 -8.04 -14.95 -11.25
CA GLY A 128 -7.77 -13.70 -11.98
C GLY A 128 -8.54 -13.63 -13.30
N TYR A 129 -8.55 -12.44 -13.87
CA TYR A 129 -9.07 -12.18 -15.22
C TYR A 129 -8.01 -11.47 -16.07
N LYS A 130 -8.16 -11.54 -17.37
CA LYS A 130 -7.31 -10.80 -18.32
C LYS A 130 -7.79 -9.36 -18.40
N THR A 131 -6.84 -8.43 -18.37
CA THR A 131 -7.04 -7.06 -18.82
C THR A 131 -6.62 -6.93 -20.28
N ASP A 132 -6.99 -5.82 -20.91
CA ASP A 132 -6.53 -5.50 -22.24
C ASP A 132 -5.00 -5.53 -22.29
N HIS A 133 -4.44 -6.14 -23.32
CA HIS A 133 -2.99 -6.28 -23.54
C HIS A 133 -2.20 -7.17 -22.56
N ASP A 134 -2.84 -7.78 -21.55
CA ASP A 134 -2.17 -8.75 -20.68
C ASP A 134 -2.27 -10.17 -21.23
N PRO A 135 -1.15 -10.89 -21.43
CA PRO A 135 -1.19 -12.27 -21.90
C PRO A 135 -1.76 -13.23 -20.84
N ARG A 136 -1.73 -12.84 -19.53
CA ARG A 136 -2.10 -13.68 -18.39
C ARG A 136 -3.32 -13.17 -17.64
N ARG A 137 -3.82 -13.97 -16.70
CA ARG A 137 -4.93 -13.62 -15.79
C ARG A 137 -4.41 -13.03 -14.50
N ARG A 138 -3.71 -11.90 -14.58
CA ARG A 138 -3.05 -11.25 -13.45
C ARG A 138 -3.95 -10.31 -12.65
N ALA A 139 -5.05 -9.89 -13.23
CA ALA A 139 -5.97 -8.94 -12.63
C ALA A 139 -6.94 -9.61 -11.66
N THR A 140 -7.22 -8.94 -10.55
CA THR A 140 -8.30 -9.29 -9.62
C THR A 140 -8.88 -8.02 -9.00
N SER A 141 -10.10 -8.06 -8.48
CA SER A 141 -10.70 -6.92 -7.79
C SER A 141 -11.78 -7.36 -6.81
N VAL A 142 -12.11 -6.50 -5.87
CA VAL A 142 -13.29 -6.62 -4.99
C VAL A 142 -14.38 -5.63 -5.40
N GLY A 143 -14.38 -5.21 -6.65
CA GLY A 143 -15.33 -4.26 -7.22
C GLY A 143 -14.77 -2.82 -7.29
N PRO A 144 -15.65 -1.82 -7.50
CA PRO A 144 -15.25 -0.44 -7.79
C PRO A 144 -14.43 0.24 -6.69
N TYR A 145 -14.47 -0.26 -5.47
CA TYR A 145 -13.79 0.29 -4.31
C TYR A 145 -12.64 -0.57 -3.80
N THR A 146 -11.99 -1.31 -4.68
CA THR A 146 -10.87 -2.20 -4.32
C THR A 146 -9.78 -1.46 -3.54
N SER A 147 -9.29 -0.31 -4.01
CA SER A 147 -8.25 0.45 -3.32
C SER A 147 -8.71 1.03 -1.98
N ARG A 148 -9.97 1.42 -1.86
CA ARG A 148 -10.55 1.85 -0.60
C ARG A 148 -10.55 0.72 0.43
N GLN A 149 -11.03 -0.46 0.07
CA GLN A 149 -11.05 -1.62 0.97
C GLN A 149 -9.65 -2.04 1.40
N MET A 150 -8.68 -2.03 0.47
CA MET A 150 -7.27 -2.26 0.79
C MET A 150 -6.74 -1.23 1.80
N THR A 151 -7.04 0.06 1.58
CA THR A 151 -6.60 1.14 2.46
C THR A 151 -7.21 1.02 3.86
N GLU A 152 -8.50 0.68 3.95
CA GLU A 152 -9.20 0.49 5.22
C GLU A 152 -8.66 -0.71 6.02
N CYS A 153 -8.38 -1.84 5.36
CA CYS A 153 -7.76 -2.99 6.02
C CYS A 153 -6.33 -2.69 6.52
N LEU A 154 -5.54 -1.99 5.72
CA LEU A 154 -4.20 -1.55 6.13
C LEU A 154 -4.25 -0.54 7.28
N GLU A 155 -5.18 0.40 7.27
CA GLU A 155 -5.40 1.33 8.38
C GLU A 155 -5.74 0.60 9.67
N GLN A 156 -6.66 -0.34 9.62
CA GLN A 156 -7.04 -1.16 10.78
C GLN A 156 -5.84 -1.92 11.34
N ALA A 157 -4.99 -2.48 10.50
CA ALA A 157 -3.78 -3.18 10.91
C ALA A 157 -2.78 -2.27 11.64
N VAL A 158 -2.62 -1.04 11.16
CA VAL A 158 -1.76 -0.02 11.78
C VAL A 158 -2.34 0.45 13.11
N GLN A 159 -3.65 0.70 13.17
CA GLN A 159 -4.36 1.11 14.39
C GLN A 159 -4.30 0.01 15.47
N ALA A 160 -4.50 -1.25 15.10
CA ALA A 160 -4.42 -2.38 16.01
C ALA A 160 -3.03 -2.53 16.66
N LYS A 161 -1.99 -2.01 16.01
CA LYS A 161 -0.61 -1.98 16.53
C LYS A 161 -0.32 -0.76 17.41
N GLY A 162 -1.26 0.17 17.54
CA GLY A 162 -1.07 1.41 18.31
C GLY A 162 -0.04 2.36 17.71
N ILE A 163 0.22 2.28 16.41
CA ILE A 163 1.15 3.22 15.74
C ILE A 163 0.53 4.61 15.75
N PRO A 164 1.19 5.62 16.36
CA PRO A 164 0.63 6.96 16.47
C PRO A 164 0.53 7.64 15.11
N MET A 165 -0.57 8.39 14.93
CA MET A 165 -0.84 9.19 13.73
C MET A 165 -1.14 10.63 14.12
N LEU A 166 -0.43 11.57 13.50
CA LEU A 166 -0.71 13.00 13.58
C LEU A 166 -1.48 13.41 12.32
N ASP A 167 -2.74 13.71 12.51
CA ASP A 167 -3.66 14.18 11.47
C ASP A 167 -3.72 15.71 11.42
N HIS A 168 -4.16 16.27 10.30
CA HIS A 168 -4.24 17.70 10.03
C HIS A 168 -2.88 18.42 10.09
N LEU A 169 -1.81 17.73 9.68
CA LEU A 169 -0.46 18.26 9.58
C LEU A 169 0.11 18.06 8.18
N GLN A 170 0.43 19.15 7.52
CA GLN A 170 1.09 19.14 6.22
C GLN A 170 2.61 19.14 6.39
N VAL A 171 3.28 18.18 5.78
CA VAL A 171 4.75 18.17 5.70
C VAL A 171 5.17 19.12 4.58
N ILE A 172 5.79 20.23 4.96
CA ILE A 172 6.16 21.29 4.01
C ILE A 172 7.64 21.27 3.63
N ARG A 173 8.49 20.66 4.44
CA ARG A 173 9.94 20.64 4.18
C ARG A 173 10.64 19.50 4.91
N ILE A 174 11.62 18.91 4.25
CA ILE A 174 12.63 18.04 4.86
C ILE A 174 13.89 18.87 4.98
N LEU A 175 14.46 18.91 6.20
CA LEU A 175 15.73 19.58 6.47
C LEU A 175 16.80 18.50 6.60
N SER A 176 17.86 18.61 5.81
CA SER A 176 19.03 17.72 5.83
C SER A 176 20.27 18.48 6.26
#